data_d311c12ed04dc66cef7c0349ecd6ad72
#
_entry.id   d311c12ed04dc66cef7c0349ecd6ad72
#
_cell.length_a   1.000
_cell.length_b   1.000
_cell.length_c   1.000
_cell.angle_alpha   90.00
_cell.angle_beta   90.00
_cell.angle_gamma   90.00
#
_symmetry.space_group_name_H-M   'P 1'
#
loop_
_entity.id
_entity.type
_entity.pdbx_description
1 polymer ?
#
loop_
_entity_poly.entity_id
_entity_poly.type
_entity_poly.pdbx_seq_one_letter_code
_entity_poly.pdbx_strand_id
1 'polypeptide(L)'
;MERYVTVSWSYVDSLCRKVAFQIIEDGYKPELIVALAKGGWFAARVIRDYLGCGRLVSLELDNPKFVRCNSALVVDDLINTGRTMSNALKLIKAKHTKTSALLMLQNSEFIPDYLGDYLLDYTWVVFPWNFVEDLSELILKLLKLKVELDQWELKSLLFTEFGLDPLNLEISHQGKLDDVLKVLELRGEIKRIEKSGRIYFQSLRRLRKGGDELG
;
A
#
# COMPACT_ATOMS: atom_id res chain seq x y z
N MET A 1 18.51 -1.75 5.96
CA MET A 1 17.44 -0.96 6.61
C MET A 1 16.33 -0.84 5.61
N GLU A 2 15.14 -1.29 5.97
CA GLU A 2 13.95 -1.19 5.11
C GLU A 2 13.56 0.27 4.98
N ARG A 3 13.46 0.79 3.76
CA ARG A 3 13.01 2.17 3.51
C ARG A 3 11.51 2.17 3.24
N TYR A 4 10.83 3.17 3.76
CA TYR A 4 9.41 3.40 3.53
C TYR A 4 9.22 4.71 2.76
N VAL A 5 8.30 4.70 1.81
CA VAL A 5 7.86 5.89 1.09
C VAL A 5 6.35 5.96 1.13
N THR A 6 5.83 7.14 1.44
CA THR A 6 4.38 7.37 1.38
C THR A 6 3.99 7.94 0.03
N VAL A 7 2.85 7.52 -0.49
CA VAL A 7 2.25 8.09 -1.70
C VAL A 7 0.91 8.74 -1.37
N SER A 8 0.65 9.91 -1.94
CA SER A 8 -0.59 10.65 -1.72
C SER A 8 -1.70 10.19 -2.66
N TRP A 9 -2.97 10.49 -2.32
CA TRP A 9 -4.10 10.28 -3.22
C TRP A 9 -3.95 11.00 -4.55
N SER A 10 -3.41 12.22 -4.57
CA SER A 10 -3.16 12.97 -5.79
C SER A 10 -2.12 12.32 -6.69
N TYR A 11 -1.08 11.72 -6.09
CA TYR A 11 -0.09 10.97 -6.85
C TYR A 11 -0.68 9.66 -7.41
N VAL A 12 -1.45 8.94 -6.62
CA VAL A 12 -2.19 7.75 -7.09
C VAL A 12 -3.09 8.10 -8.28
N ASP A 13 -3.87 9.17 -8.20
CA ASP A 13 -4.71 9.64 -9.31
C ASP A 13 -3.88 9.93 -10.56
N SER A 14 -2.75 10.62 -10.42
CA SER A 14 -1.85 10.92 -11.54
C SER A 14 -1.30 9.66 -12.21
N LEU A 15 -0.95 8.62 -11.43
CA LEU A 15 -0.51 7.33 -11.94
C LEU A 15 -1.62 6.57 -12.66
N CYS A 16 -2.83 6.55 -12.08
CA CYS A 16 -4.00 5.92 -12.70
C CYS A 16 -4.32 6.57 -14.05
N ARG A 17 -4.27 7.90 -14.12
CA ARG A 17 -4.47 8.67 -15.35
C ARG A 17 -3.41 8.34 -16.40
N LYS A 18 -2.12 8.30 -15.99
CA LYS A 18 -1.01 7.94 -16.87
C LYS A 18 -1.18 6.54 -17.47
N VAL A 19 -1.54 5.55 -16.64
CA VAL A 19 -1.82 4.17 -17.09
C VAL A 19 -3.03 4.14 -18.02
N ALA A 20 -4.11 4.83 -17.67
CA ALA A 20 -5.32 4.86 -18.50
C ALA A 20 -5.04 5.46 -19.89
N PHE A 21 -4.24 6.52 -19.99
CA PHE A 21 -3.88 7.12 -21.27
C PHE A 21 -3.01 6.19 -22.12
N GLN A 22 -2.04 5.48 -21.53
CA GLN A 22 -1.28 4.45 -22.26
C GLN A 22 -2.22 3.39 -22.89
N ILE A 23 -3.22 2.93 -22.12
CA ILE A 23 -4.20 1.94 -22.59
C ILE A 23 -5.05 2.50 -23.74
N ILE A 24 -5.50 3.76 -23.63
CA ILE A 24 -6.30 4.42 -24.66
C ILE A 24 -5.49 4.63 -25.94
N GLU A 25 -4.24 5.10 -25.82
CA GLU A 25 -3.33 5.34 -26.93
C GLU A 25 -2.94 4.03 -27.67
N ASP A 26 -2.79 2.91 -26.94
CA ASP A 26 -2.60 1.57 -27.50
C ASP A 26 -3.88 1.02 -28.17
N GLY A 27 -5.02 1.68 -28.01
CA GLY A 27 -6.31 1.27 -28.56
C GLY A 27 -6.89 0.02 -27.88
N TYR A 28 -6.33 -0.39 -26.74
CA TYR A 28 -6.80 -1.58 -26.02
C TYR A 28 -8.13 -1.32 -25.29
N LYS A 29 -9.14 -2.15 -25.60
CA LYS A 29 -10.48 -2.05 -25.03
C LYS A 29 -10.80 -3.32 -24.23
N PRO A 30 -10.52 -3.38 -22.93
CA PRO A 30 -10.83 -4.54 -22.11
C PRO A 30 -12.35 -4.71 -21.96
N GLU A 31 -12.84 -5.94 -22.14
CA GLU A 31 -14.20 -6.33 -21.76
C GLU A 31 -14.33 -6.36 -20.22
N LEU A 32 -13.25 -6.76 -19.56
CA LEU A 32 -13.22 -6.97 -18.11
C LEU A 32 -11.92 -6.43 -17.53
N ILE A 33 -12.05 -5.67 -16.45
CA ILE A 33 -10.92 -5.30 -15.59
C ILE A 33 -10.89 -6.27 -14.42
N VAL A 34 -9.72 -6.85 -14.17
CA VAL A 34 -9.44 -7.79 -13.08
C VAL A 34 -8.51 -7.10 -12.10
N ALA A 35 -9.03 -6.69 -10.96
CA ALA A 35 -8.26 -6.07 -9.88
C ALA A 35 -7.62 -7.13 -9.00
N LEU A 36 -6.30 -7.09 -8.82
CA LEU A 36 -5.64 -7.95 -7.85
C LEU A 36 -5.89 -7.42 -6.43
N ALA A 37 -6.44 -8.30 -5.60
CA ALA A 37 -6.78 -7.91 -4.24
C ALA A 37 -5.50 -7.91 -3.36
N LYS A 38 -5.40 -6.93 -2.44
CA LYS A 38 -6.44 -5.92 -2.16
C LYS A 38 -6.12 -4.56 -2.79
N GLY A 39 -4.85 -4.20 -2.93
CA GLY A 39 -4.39 -2.87 -3.36
C GLY A 39 -4.81 -2.48 -4.78
N GLY A 40 -4.72 -3.41 -5.73
CA GLY A 40 -5.11 -3.19 -7.12
C GLY A 40 -6.58 -2.78 -7.32
N TRP A 41 -7.44 -2.96 -6.32
CA TRP A 41 -8.84 -2.54 -6.36
C TRP A 41 -9.00 -1.02 -6.53
N PHE A 42 -8.20 -0.25 -5.80
CA PHE A 42 -8.26 1.21 -5.85
C PHE A 42 -7.81 1.72 -7.23
N ALA A 43 -6.69 1.21 -7.72
CA ALA A 43 -6.17 1.52 -9.04
C ALA A 43 -7.16 1.16 -10.16
N ALA A 44 -7.68 -0.08 -10.13
CA ALA A 44 -8.61 -0.59 -11.12
C ALA A 44 -9.91 0.21 -11.16
N ARG A 45 -10.41 0.66 -10.00
CA ARG A 45 -11.64 1.47 -9.95
C ARG A 45 -11.48 2.81 -10.64
N VAL A 46 -10.33 3.47 -10.46
CA VAL A 46 -10.03 4.78 -11.10
C VAL A 46 -9.76 4.57 -12.59
N ILE A 47 -8.89 3.63 -12.96
CA ILE A 47 -8.57 3.31 -14.38
C ILE A 47 -9.86 2.96 -15.15
N ARG A 48 -10.75 2.16 -14.55
CA ARG A 48 -12.04 1.81 -15.14
C ARG A 48 -12.86 3.02 -15.54
N ASP A 49 -12.86 4.06 -14.72
CA ASP A 49 -13.61 5.29 -14.97
C ASP A 49 -13.10 6.00 -16.22
N TYR A 50 -11.79 6.16 -16.36
CA TYR A 50 -11.17 6.73 -17.56
C TYR A 50 -11.43 5.89 -18.83
N LEU A 51 -11.45 4.57 -18.72
CA LEU A 51 -11.65 3.67 -19.87
C LEU A 51 -13.13 3.50 -20.25
N GLY A 52 -14.08 3.92 -19.42
CA GLY A 52 -15.50 3.66 -19.62
C GLY A 52 -15.85 2.16 -19.62
N CYS A 53 -14.99 1.30 -19.06
CA CYS A 53 -15.22 -0.14 -19.00
C CYS A 53 -16.31 -0.49 -17.98
N GLY A 54 -17.34 -1.26 -18.41
CA GLY A 54 -18.49 -1.57 -17.55
C GLY A 54 -18.20 -2.61 -16.46
N ARG A 55 -17.27 -3.53 -16.67
CA ARG A 55 -17.06 -4.72 -15.83
C ARG A 55 -15.76 -4.66 -15.06
N LEU A 56 -15.84 -4.87 -13.75
CA LEU A 56 -14.71 -4.96 -12.83
C LEU A 56 -14.94 -6.11 -11.85
N VAL A 57 -13.96 -6.97 -11.68
CA VAL A 57 -13.97 -8.07 -10.70
C VAL A 57 -12.72 -8.04 -9.84
N SER A 58 -12.82 -8.54 -8.62
CA SER A 58 -11.67 -8.81 -7.76
C SER A 58 -11.14 -10.22 -7.98
N LEU A 59 -9.84 -10.38 -7.99
CA LEU A 59 -9.16 -11.67 -7.97
C LEU A 59 -8.29 -11.77 -6.73
N GLU A 60 -8.66 -12.71 -5.84
CA GLU A 60 -7.92 -13.04 -4.63
C GLU A 60 -7.15 -14.35 -4.85
N LEU A 61 -5.84 -14.34 -4.61
CA LEU A 61 -5.02 -15.54 -4.81
C LEU A 61 -5.18 -16.59 -3.70
N ASP A 62 -5.61 -16.16 -2.50
CA ASP A 62 -5.89 -17.06 -1.37
C ASP A 62 -7.20 -17.85 -1.55
N ASN A 63 -8.14 -17.32 -2.36
CA ASN A 63 -9.37 -18.00 -2.75
C ASN A 63 -9.56 -17.90 -4.26
N PRO A 64 -8.73 -18.60 -5.04
CA PRO A 64 -8.63 -18.38 -6.48
C PRO A 64 -9.89 -18.85 -7.23
N LYS A 65 -10.41 -17.97 -8.08
CA LYS A 65 -11.49 -18.28 -9.02
C LYS A 65 -11.01 -18.01 -10.44
N PHE A 66 -11.34 -18.93 -11.35
CA PHE A 66 -11.05 -18.70 -12.76
C PHE A 66 -11.92 -17.58 -13.31
N VAL A 67 -11.28 -16.64 -13.99
CA VAL A 67 -11.93 -15.55 -14.71
C VAL A 67 -11.98 -15.90 -16.19
N ARG A 68 -13.15 -15.76 -16.84
CA ARG A 68 -13.35 -16.03 -18.27
C ARG A 68 -13.93 -14.81 -18.98
N CYS A 69 -13.29 -14.37 -20.07
CA CYS A 69 -13.74 -13.25 -20.90
C CYS A 69 -13.02 -13.28 -22.27
N ASN A 70 -13.38 -12.35 -23.18
CA ASN A 70 -12.61 -12.22 -24.44
C ASN A 70 -11.35 -11.38 -24.25
N SER A 71 -11.44 -10.24 -23.54
CA SER A 71 -10.29 -9.38 -23.27
C SER A 71 -10.28 -8.93 -21.81
N ALA A 72 -9.13 -9.07 -21.15
CA ALA A 72 -8.93 -8.72 -19.75
C ALA A 72 -7.79 -7.71 -19.58
N LEU A 73 -8.00 -6.72 -18.73
CA LEU A 73 -6.94 -5.89 -18.17
C LEU A 73 -6.74 -6.30 -16.71
N VAL A 74 -5.56 -6.79 -16.37
CA VAL A 74 -5.20 -7.13 -14.99
C VAL A 74 -4.49 -5.93 -14.35
N VAL A 75 -4.98 -5.49 -13.20
CA VAL A 75 -4.51 -4.27 -12.54
C VAL A 75 -4.00 -4.60 -11.14
N ASP A 76 -2.78 -4.16 -10.85
CA ASP A 76 -2.20 -4.17 -9.52
C ASP A 76 -1.77 -2.75 -9.11
N ASP A 77 -1.55 -2.51 -7.82
CA ASP A 77 -1.02 -1.24 -7.34
C ASP A 77 0.52 -1.23 -7.36
N LEU A 78 1.15 -2.33 -6.99
CA LEU A 78 2.60 -2.46 -6.92
C LEU A 78 3.08 -3.82 -7.43
N ILE A 79 4.01 -3.79 -8.35
CA ILE A 79 4.79 -4.98 -8.75
C ILE A 79 6.15 -4.94 -8.05
N ASN A 80 6.35 -5.85 -7.09
CA ASN A 80 7.65 -6.06 -6.45
C ASN A 80 8.44 -7.11 -7.24
N THR A 81 8.20 -8.39 -7.03
CA THR A 81 8.85 -9.50 -7.78
C THR A 81 8.07 -9.93 -9.01
N GLY A 82 6.81 -9.54 -9.12
CA GLY A 82 5.90 -9.98 -10.17
C GLY A 82 5.22 -11.34 -9.94
N ARG A 83 5.49 -12.02 -8.81
CA ARG A 83 4.89 -13.34 -8.51
C ARG A 83 3.37 -13.29 -8.45
N THR A 84 2.80 -12.26 -7.82
CA THR A 84 1.35 -12.05 -7.72
C THR A 84 0.72 -11.96 -9.10
N MET A 85 1.25 -11.11 -9.96
CA MET A 85 0.78 -10.92 -11.33
C MET A 85 0.90 -12.22 -12.15
N SER A 86 2.04 -12.89 -12.09
CA SER A 86 2.28 -14.16 -12.80
C SER A 86 1.32 -15.26 -12.35
N ASN A 87 1.00 -15.35 -11.07
CA ASN A 87 0.03 -16.33 -10.55
C ASN A 87 -1.40 -15.98 -10.94
N ALA A 88 -1.76 -14.70 -10.94
CA ALA A 88 -3.06 -14.23 -11.37
C ALA A 88 -3.32 -14.56 -12.85
N LEU A 89 -2.33 -14.37 -13.71
CA LEU A 89 -2.44 -14.68 -15.14
C LEU A 89 -2.77 -16.16 -15.42
N LYS A 90 -2.34 -17.09 -14.57
CA LYS A 90 -2.69 -18.52 -14.69
C LYS A 90 -4.19 -18.80 -14.46
N LEU A 91 -4.87 -17.89 -13.76
CA LEU A 91 -6.29 -18.01 -13.42
C LEU A 91 -7.20 -17.31 -14.44
N ILE A 92 -6.63 -16.54 -15.38
CA ILE A 92 -7.38 -15.77 -16.36
C ILE A 92 -7.42 -16.53 -17.70
N LYS A 93 -8.61 -16.87 -18.14
CA LYS A 93 -8.91 -17.53 -19.41
C LYS A 93 -9.51 -16.49 -20.37
N ALA A 94 -8.65 -15.73 -21.04
CA ALA A 94 -9.05 -14.71 -22.02
C ALA A 94 -8.28 -14.91 -23.35
N LYS A 95 -8.86 -14.42 -24.46
CA LYS A 95 -8.16 -14.43 -25.77
C LYS A 95 -7.03 -13.40 -25.79
N HIS A 96 -7.27 -12.27 -25.15
CA HIS A 96 -6.31 -11.17 -25.02
C HIS A 96 -6.25 -10.72 -23.57
N THR A 97 -5.05 -10.69 -23.02
CA THR A 97 -4.82 -10.20 -21.65
C THR A 97 -3.68 -9.20 -21.69
N LYS A 98 -3.91 -8.04 -21.10
CA LYS A 98 -2.92 -7.01 -20.82
C LYS A 98 -2.83 -6.78 -19.32
N THR A 99 -1.68 -6.30 -18.87
CA THR A 99 -1.36 -6.11 -17.45
C THR A 99 -1.00 -4.65 -17.19
N SER A 100 -1.35 -4.15 -16.02
CA SER A 100 -0.99 -2.81 -15.61
C SER A 100 -0.66 -2.75 -14.12
N ALA A 101 0.21 -1.80 -13.75
CA ALA A 101 0.50 -1.47 -12.38
C ALA A 101 0.71 0.04 -12.21
N LEU A 102 0.42 0.56 -11.01
CA LEU A 102 0.73 1.95 -10.72
C LEU A 102 2.23 2.14 -10.49
N LEU A 103 2.84 1.23 -9.73
CA LEU A 103 4.25 1.27 -9.41
C LEU A 103 4.90 -0.10 -9.66
N MET A 104 6.19 -0.07 -9.96
CA MET A 104 7.00 -1.27 -10.10
C MET A 104 8.38 -1.04 -9.48
N LEU A 105 8.89 -2.00 -8.73
CA LEU A 105 10.28 -1.96 -8.28
C LEU A 105 11.21 -2.29 -9.46
N GLN A 106 12.32 -1.58 -9.57
CA GLN A 106 13.24 -1.68 -10.71
C GLN A 106 13.83 -3.09 -10.89
N ASN A 107 13.93 -3.87 -9.81
CA ASN A 107 14.44 -5.24 -9.83
C ASN A 107 13.36 -6.32 -10.07
N SER A 108 12.14 -5.91 -10.45
CA SER A 108 11.08 -6.87 -10.78
C SER A 108 11.45 -7.69 -12.02
N GLU A 109 11.22 -9.01 -11.95
CA GLU A 109 11.34 -9.91 -13.10
C GLU A 109 10.14 -9.83 -14.05
N PHE A 110 9.05 -9.20 -13.61
CA PHE A 110 7.82 -9.04 -14.38
C PHE A 110 7.64 -7.59 -14.80
N ILE A 111 7.52 -7.34 -16.09
CA ILE A 111 7.26 -6.02 -16.66
C ILE A 111 5.81 -5.99 -17.15
N PRO A 112 4.93 -5.12 -16.59
CA PRO A 112 3.56 -4.99 -17.05
C PRO A 112 3.49 -4.30 -18.42
N ASP A 113 2.40 -4.52 -19.16
CA ASP A 113 2.16 -3.84 -20.46
C ASP A 113 2.02 -2.32 -20.28
N TYR A 114 1.43 -1.89 -19.16
CA TYR A 114 1.23 -0.47 -18.83
C TYR A 114 1.70 -0.18 -17.42
N LEU A 115 2.50 0.86 -17.27
CA LEU A 115 3.13 1.21 -15.99
C LEU A 115 3.01 2.71 -15.69
N GLY A 116 2.61 3.01 -14.46
CA GLY A 116 2.58 4.37 -13.96
C GLY A 116 3.99 4.93 -13.74
N ASP A 117 4.77 4.33 -12.86
CA ASP A 117 6.14 4.78 -12.56
C ASP A 117 7.00 3.67 -11.95
N TYR A 118 8.31 3.92 -11.86
CA TYR A 118 9.29 3.03 -11.24
C TYR A 118 9.68 3.53 -9.86
N LEU A 119 9.99 2.57 -8.98
CA LEU A 119 10.68 2.83 -7.73
C LEU A 119 12.08 2.24 -7.79
N LEU A 120 13.05 3.06 -7.38
CA LEU A 120 14.42 2.61 -7.18
C LEU A 120 14.49 1.88 -5.83
N ASP A 121 15.14 0.72 -5.77
CA ASP A 121 15.44 -0.04 -4.56
C ASP A 121 14.28 -0.76 -3.85
N TYR A 122 14.67 -1.58 -2.86
CA TYR A 122 13.79 -2.29 -1.92
C TYR A 122 13.09 -1.30 -0.98
N THR A 123 12.05 -0.67 -1.48
CA THR A 123 11.27 0.32 -0.75
C THR A 123 9.88 -0.22 -0.46
N TRP A 124 9.45 -0.15 0.79
CA TRP A 124 8.06 -0.40 1.16
C TRP A 124 7.21 0.82 0.81
N VAL A 125 6.16 0.62 0.01
CA VAL A 125 5.25 1.70 -0.40
C VAL A 125 4.05 1.74 0.52
N VAL A 126 3.91 2.83 1.25
CA VAL A 126 2.73 3.10 2.08
C VAL A 126 1.68 3.80 1.23
N PHE A 127 0.72 3.05 0.75
CA PHE A 127 -0.40 3.58 -0.01
C PHE A 127 -1.45 4.26 0.89
N PRO A 128 -2.26 5.21 0.37
CA PRO A 128 -3.25 5.91 1.18
C PRO A 128 -4.30 4.98 1.81
N TRP A 129 -4.61 3.85 1.19
CA TRP A 129 -5.57 2.86 1.72
C TRP A 129 -5.00 1.95 2.81
N ASN A 130 -3.67 1.83 2.91
CA ASN A 130 -2.98 1.08 3.97
C ASN A 130 -2.30 1.99 4.98
N PHE A 131 -2.41 3.32 4.84
CA PHE A 131 -1.65 4.30 5.62
C PHE A 131 -1.79 4.09 7.13
N VAL A 132 -3.01 3.88 7.61
CA VAL A 132 -3.26 3.69 9.04
C VAL A 132 -2.66 2.36 9.53
N GLU A 133 -2.77 1.29 8.75
CA GLU A 133 -2.24 -0.03 9.09
C GLU A 133 -0.71 0.01 9.15
N ASP A 134 -0.06 0.44 8.08
CA ASP A 134 1.40 0.49 7.96
C ASP A 134 2.02 1.39 9.04
N LEU A 135 1.51 2.62 9.22
CA LEU A 135 2.04 3.51 10.23
C LEU A 135 1.78 3.02 11.66
N SER A 136 0.64 2.39 11.91
CA SER A 136 0.35 1.78 13.21
C SER A 136 1.41 0.74 13.57
N GLU A 137 1.80 -0.12 12.63
CA GLU A 137 2.84 -1.11 12.86
C GLU A 137 4.19 -0.48 13.17
N LEU A 138 4.59 0.56 12.40
CA LEU A 138 5.86 1.25 12.63
C LEU A 138 5.89 1.95 13.99
N ILE A 139 4.82 2.66 14.35
CA ILE A 139 4.69 3.33 15.65
C ILE A 139 4.78 2.31 16.79
N LEU A 140 4.07 1.20 16.69
CA LEU A 140 4.10 0.15 17.71
C LEU A 140 5.48 -0.53 17.80
N LYS A 141 6.20 -0.68 16.69
CA LYS A 141 7.61 -1.14 16.70
C LYS A 141 8.50 -0.17 17.48
N LEU A 142 8.38 1.13 17.24
CA LEU A 142 9.16 2.15 17.96
C LEU A 142 8.83 2.18 19.46
N LEU A 143 7.54 2.12 19.82
CA LEU A 143 7.09 2.11 21.21
C LEU A 143 7.41 0.80 21.97
N LYS A 144 7.82 -0.26 21.28
CA LYS A 144 8.40 -1.45 21.91
C LYS A 144 9.88 -1.26 22.26
N LEU A 145 10.60 -0.46 21.49
CA LEU A 145 12.02 -0.16 21.71
C LEU A 145 12.22 0.94 22.76
N LYS A 146 11.27 1.87 22.86
CA LYS A 146 11.27 2.99 23.79
C LYS A 146 10.04 2.89 24.70
N VAL A 147 10.22 3.17 25.99
CA VAL A 147 9.13 3.06 26.98
C VAL A 147 8.00 4.05 26.65
N GLU A 148 8.38 5.24 26.21
CA GLU A 148 7.47 6.31 25.79
C GLU A 148 8.18 7.22 24.79
N LEU A 149 7.39 7.86 23.92
CA LEU A 149 7.85 8.82 22.92
C LEU A 149 6.88 9.99 22.86
N ASP A 150 7.41 11.21 22.78
CA ASP A 150 6.59 12.36 22.39
C ASP A 150 6.43 12.39 20.84
N GLN A 151 5.57 13.29 20.35
CA GLN A 151 5.27 13.34 18.92
C GLN A 151 6.48 13.76 18.07
N TRP A 152 7.36 14.59 18.61
CA TRP A 152 8.56 15.02 17.91
C TRP A 152 9.58 13.89 17.83
N GLU A 153 9.82 13.18 18.93
CA GLU A 153 10.68 11.99 18.98
C GLU A 153 10.17 10.90 18.04
N LEU A 154 8.83 10.72 18.00
CA LEU A 154 8.20 9.75 17.10
C LEU A 154 8.46 10.10 15.63
N LYS A 155 8.26 11.37 15.22
CA LYS A 155 8.55 11.84 13.86
C LYS A 155 10.04 11.66 13.52
N SER A 156 10.92 12.01 14.45
CA SER A 156 12.37 11.83 14.28
C SER A 156 12.76 10.38 14.06
N LEU A 157 12.20 9.46 14.88
CA LEU A 157 12.47 8.03 14.74
C LEU A 157 11.84 7.41 13.48
N LEU A 158 10.65 7.84 13.07
CA LEU A 158 10.06 7.42 11.80
C LEU A 158 10.97 7.77 10.62
N PHE A 159 11.65 8.92 10.70
CA PHE A 159 12.61 9.31 9.68
C PHE A 159 13.92 8.52 9.77
N THR A 160 14.55 8.45 10.95
CA THR A 160 15.88 7.84 11.10
C THR A 160 15.86 6.32 10.92
N GLU A 161 14.79 5.66 11.40
CA GLU A 161 14.69 4.19 11.37
C GLU A 161 14.04 3.66 10.09
N PHE A 162 13.11 4.43 9.49
CA PHE A 162 12.31 3.95 8.35
C PHE A 162 12.39 4.84 7.11
N GLY A 163 13.05 6.00 7.18
CA GLY A 163 13.17 6.92 6.06
C GLY A 163 11.93 7.75 5.77
N LEU A 164 10.92 7.74 6.65
CA LEU A 164 9.69 8.53 6.47
C LEU A 164 9.95 10.00 6.81
N ASP A 165 10.06 10.82 5.78
CA ASP A 165 10.31 12.25 5.93
C ASP A 165 9.12 12.96 6.60
N PRO A 166 9.34 13.61 7.78
CA PRO A 166 8.29 14.32 8.49
C PRO A 166 7.63 15.44 7.67
N LEU A 167 8.42 16.12 6.83
CA LEU A 167 7.89 17.19 5.98
C LEU A 167 6.95 16.62 4.90
N ASN A 168 7.33 15.52 4.28
CA ASN A 168 6.46 14.82 3.33
C ASN A 168 5.18 14.30 4.00
N LEU A 169 5.27 13.77 5.21
CA LEU A 169 4.09 13.37 5.99
C LEU A 169 3.13 14.54 6.24
N GLU A 170 3.64 15.73 6.57
CA GLU A 170 2.79 16.90 6.81
C GLU A 170 2.21 17.48 5.52
N ILE A 171 2.95 17.51 4.42
CA ILE A 171 2.49 18.10 3.15
C ILE A 171 1.54 17.15 2.42
N SER A 172 1.92 15.87 2.30
CA SER A 172 1.19 14.89 1.48
C SER A 172 0.08 14.18 2.27
N HIS A 173 0.16 14.19 3.60
CA HIS A 173 -0.72 13.45 4.50
C HIS A 173 -1.08 14.27 5.76
N GLN A 174 -1.44 15.53 5.56
CA GLN A 174 -1.74 16.46 6.65
C GLN A 174 -2.68 15.86 7.71
N GLY A 175 -2.27 15.88 8.96
CA GLY A 175 -3.03 15.36 10.10
C GLY A 175 -3.13 13.82 10.18
N LYS A 176 -2.61 13.09 9.22
CA LYS A 176 -2.74 11.62 9.18
C LYS A 176 -1.98 10.91 10.28
N LEU A 177 -0.85 11.43 10.73
CA LEU A 177 -0.12 10.88 11.87
C LEU A 177 -0.96 10.99 13.16
N ASP A 178 -1.63 12.13 13.37
CA ASP A 178 -2.52 12.33 14.52
C ASP A 178 -3.73 11.40 14.45
N ASP A 179 -4.29 11.17 13.25
CA ASP A 179 -5.35 10.19 13.02
C ASP A 179 -4.89 8.77 13.43
N VAL A 180 -3.66 8.37 13.03
CA VAL A 180 -3.10 7.05 13.39
C VAL A 180 -2.92 6.91 14.91
N LEU A 181 -2.34 7.92 15.56
CA LEU A 181 -2.19 7.93 17.02
C LEU A 181 -3.54 7.83 17.72
N LYS A 182 -4.55 8.56 17.22
CA LYS A 182 -5.91 8.52 17.75
C LYS A 182 -6.55 7.13 17.56
N VAL A 183 -6.36 6.51 16.40
CA VAL A 183 -6.86 5.14 16.15
C VAL A 183 -6.21 4.13 17.08
N LEU A 184 -4.88 4.21 17.28
CA LEU A 184 -4.18 3.33 18.22
C LEU A 184 -4.65 3.51 19.67
N GLU A 185 -4.91 4.75 20.08
CA GLU A 185 -5.47 5.07 21.38
C GLU A 185 -6.87 4.47 21.58
N LEU A 186 -7.77 4.67 20.58
CA LEU A 186 -9.13 4.12 20.58
C LEU A 186 -9.16 2.59 20.56
N ARG A 187 -8.19 1.96 19.91
CA ARG A 187 -8.02 0.49 19.91
C ARG A 187 -7.41 -0.03 21.22
N GLY A 188 -7.02 0.83 22.16
CA GLY A 188 -6.37 0.43 23.39
C GLY A 188 -4.97 -0.17 23.20
N GLU A 189 -4.29 0.18 22.11
CA GLU A 189 -2.95 -0.30 21.78
C GLU A 189 -1.87 0.60 22.40
N ILE A 190 -2.18 1.89 22.54
CA ILE A 190 -1.33 2.87 23.18
C ILE A 190 -2.16 3.69 24.20
N LYS A 191 -1.46 4.34 25.10
CA LYS A 191 -2.03 5.37 25.98
C LYS A 191 -1.28 6.69 25.82
N ARG A 192 -2.02 7.76 25.95
CA ARG A 192 -1.53 9.13 25.99
C ARG A 192 -1.27 9.52 27.45
N ILE A 193 -0.10 10.11 27.73
CA ILE A 193 0.33 10.55 29.04
C ILE A 193 0.79 11.99 28.94
N GLU A 194 0.33 12.84 29.85
CA GLU A 194 0.83 14.21 29.95
C GLU A 194 1.87 14.30 31.07
N LYS A 195 3.06 14.84 30.76
CA LYS A 195 4.14 15.08 31.72
C LYS A 195 4.76 16.43 31.42
N SER A 196 4.77 17.31 32.42
CA SER A 196 5.38 18.65 32.31
C SER A 196 4.90 19.45 31.11
N GLY A 197 3.60 19.38 30.77
CA GLY A 197 2.99 20.06 29.64
C GLY A 197 3.31 19.46 28.25
N ARG A 198 3.94 18.29 28.20
CA ARG A 198 4.19 17.52 26.98
C ARG A 198 3.38 16.23 26.95
N ILE A 199 2.99 15.83 25.77
CA ILE A 199 2.23 14.60 25.51
C ILE A 199 3.17 13.51 25.05
N TYR A 200 3.12 12.38 25.75
CA TYR A 200 3.84 11.16 25.43
C TYR A 200 2.86 10.04 25.08
N PHE A 201 3.29 9.14 24.23
CA PHE A 201 2.60 7.91 23.87
C PHE A 201 3.37 6.71 24.41
N GLN A 202 2.65 5.74 24.97
CA GLN A 202 3.22 4.52 25.52
C GLN A 202 2.43 3.32 25.02
N SER A 203 3.10 2.24 24.61
CA SER A 203 2.43 1.00 24.22
C SER A 203 1.77 0.32 25.42
N LEU A 204 0.52 -0.12 25.23
CA LEU A 204 -0.21 -0.94 26.18
C LEU A 204 -0.03 -2.44 25.91
N ARG A 205 0.48 -2.82 24.74
CA ARG A 205 0.85 -4.20 24.46
C ARG A 205 2.08 -4.55 25.27
N ARG A 206 1.89 -5.26 26.39
CA ARG A 206 2.99 -5.85 27.16
C ARG A 206 3.83 -6.72 26.22
N LEU A 207 5.15 -6.59 26.30
CA LEU A 207 6.06 -7.65 25.84
C LEU A 207 5.55 -8.94 26.45
N ARG A 208 5.03 -9.89 25.66
CA ARG A 208 4.94 -11.26 26.11
C ARG A 208 6.38 -11.67 26.39
N LYS A 209 6.73 -11.72 27.68
CA LYS A 209 7.98 -12.37 28.10
C LYS A 209 7.95 -13.77 27.51
N GLY A 210 8.92 -14.06 26.66
CA GLY A 210 9.16 -15.43 26.24
C GLY A 210 9.33 -16.29 27.50
N GLY A 211 8.54 -17.33 27.59
CA GLY A 211 8.56 -18.28 28.69
C GLY A 211 7.21 -18.97 28.70
N ASP A 212 7.14 -20.07 27.99
CA ASP A 212 6.58 -21.37 28.32
C ASP A 212 6.39 -22.19 27.03
N GLU A 213 7.52 -22.57 26.43
CA GLU A 213 7.61 -23.85 25.75
C GLU A 213 8.19 -24.82 26.79
N LEU A 214 7.31 -25.56 27.50
CA LEU A 214 7.57 -26.84 28.12
C LEU A 214 6.25 -27.35 28.75
N GLY A 215 5.62 -28.26 28.05
CA GLY A 215 4.45 -28.98 28.56
C GLY A 215 3.76 -29.75 27.45
#